data_24e93c01c3709e0c182e27c2ba404b75
#
_entry.id   24e93c01c3709e0c182e27c2ba404b75
#
_cell.length_a   1.000
_cell.length_b   1.000
_cell.length_c   1.000
_cell.angle_alpha   90.00
_cell.angle_beta   90.00
_cell.angle_gamma   90.00
#
_symmetry.space_group_name_H-M   'P 1'
#
loop_
_entity.id
_entity.type
_entity.pdbx_description
1 polymer ?
#
loop_
_entity_poly.entity_id
_entity_poly.type
_entity_poly.pdbx_seq_one_letter_code
_entity_poly.pdbx_strand_id
1 'polypeptide(L)'
;VQGNLWAEYIPTEELVEYMIYPRILALAEIGWSNPDKRDLNEFKQRAIKAVNGLRAKGYNAFDLENEFGQRKEAKSPIEHLAKDKSVTYAASAPFNEKYNAGGETALTDGIRGGWTYIDGRWQGFIRDGVDIVIDLGEEKEISSISADFMQMCIPDVWFPAEVTISASADNKNYSEIARIEHTVVRD
;
A
#
# COMPACT_ATOMS: atom_id res chain seq x y z
N VAL A 1 -28.41 -8.70 17.71
CA VAL A 1 -27.15 -8.30 17.09
C VAL A 1 -27.16 -6.79 16.92
N GLN A 2 -26.07 -6.12 17.28
CA GLN A 2 -25.93 -4.67 17.20
C GLN A 2 -24.56 -4.37 16.58
N GLY A 3 -24.52 -3.41 15.67
CA GLY A 3 -23.29 -2.83 15.14
C GLY A 3 -23.29 -1.33 15.37
N ASN A 4 -22.17 -0.78 15.83
CA ASN A 4 -22.00 0.65 16.04
C ASN A 4 -21.01 1.19 15.04
N LEU A 5 -21.30 2.36 14.46
CA LEU A 5 -20.37 3.16 13.69
C LEU A 5 -20.03 4.39 14.51
N TRP A 6 -18.80 4.45 15.00
CA TRP A 6 -18.27 5.60 15.74
C TRP A 6 -17.72 6.62 14.76
N ALA A 7 -18.28 7.83 14.79
CA ALA A 7 -18.06 8.82 13.75
C ALA A 7 -16.95 9.84 14.03
N GLU A 8 -16.19 9.68 15.12
CA GLU A 8 -15.13 10.63 15.51
C GLU A 8 -14.09 10.88 14.39
N TYR A 9 -13.85 9.86 13.56
CA TYR A 9 -12.87 9.90 12.47
C TYR A 9 -13.50 9.64 11.09
N ILE A 10 -14.83 9.88 10.96
CA ILE A 10 -15.58 9.64 9.72
C ILE A 10 -16.23 10.93 9.25
N PRO A 11 -15.48 11.83 8.58
CA PRO A 11 -15.95 13.17 8.25
C PRO A 11 -16.86 13.25 7.02
N THR A 12 -16.95 12.18 6.20
CA THR A 12 -17.72 12.21 4.94
C THR A 12 -18.69 11.05 4.80
N GLU A 13 -19.72 11.23 3.98
CA GLU A 13 -20.71 10.18 3.68
C GLU A 13 -20.05 8.99 2.96
N GLU A 14 -19.12 9.25 2.06
CA GLU A 14 -18.39 8.22 1.33
C GLU A 14 -17.58 7.34 2.30
N LEU A 15 -17.01 7.92 3.35
CA LEU A 15 -16.30 7.15 4.36
C LEU A 15 -17.26 6.36 5.25
N VAL A 16 -18.47 6.87 5.53
CA VAL A 16 -19.54 6.12 6.19
C VAL A 16 -19.88 4.88 5.38
N GLU A 17 -20.11 5.01 4.08
CA GLU A 17 -20.41 3.90 3.17
C GLU A 17 -19.30 2.87 3.15
N TYR A 18 -18.05 3.31 3.03
CA TYR A 18 -16.86 2.46 3.07
C TYR A 18 -16.74 1.67 4.39
N MET A 19 -17.03 2.29 5.49
CA MET A 19 -16.95 1.65 6.81
C MET A 19 -18.12 0.71 7.10
N ILE A 20 -19.32 1.01 6.58
CA ILE A 20 -20.53 0.18 6.78
C ILE A 20 -20.51 -1.03 5.85
N TYR A 21 -20.26 -0.83 4.56
CA TYR A 21 -20.33 -1.91 3.57
C TYR A 21 -18.96 -2.52 3.31
N PRO A 22 -18.78 -3.85 3.45
CA PRO A 22 -19.80 -4.92 3.62
C PRO A 22 -20.07 -5.34 5.07
N ARG A 23 -19.52 -4.69 6.06
CA ARG A 23 -19.56 -5.13 7.47
C ARG A 23 -20.98 -5.35 7.98
N ILE A 24 -21.93 -4.51 7.55
CA ILE A 24 -23.33 -4.67 7.91
C ILE A 24 -23.95 -5.96 7.33
N LEU A 25 -23.44 -6.46 6.21
CA LEU A 25 -23.91 -7.73 5.64
C LEU A 25 -23.54 -8.91 6.54
N ALA A 26 -22.37 -8.85 7.18
CA ALA A 26 -21.96 -9.87 8.15
C ALA A 26 -22.84 -9.84 9.41
N LEU A 27 -23.21 -8.65 9.87
CA LEU A 27 -24.15 -8.53 10.99
C LEU A 27 -25.55 -9.06 10.63
N ALA A 28 -26.02 -8.79 9.42
CA ALA A 28 -27.27 -9.34 8.90
C ALA A 28 -27.19 -10.88 8.82
N GLU A 29 -26.11 -11.43 8.30
CA GLU A 29 -25.90 -12.88 8.25
C GLU A 29 -25.99 -13.51 9.64
N ILE A 30 -25.34 -12.90 10.62
CA ILE A 30 -25.37 -13.39 12.01
C ILE A 30 -26.81 -13.28 12.59
N GLY A 31 -27.54 -12.22 12.26
CA GLY A 31 -28.87 -11.99 12.79
C GLY A 31 -29.98 -12.84 12.18
N TRP A 32 -29.84 -13.22 10.90
CA TRP A 32 -30.90 -13.89 10.12
C TRP A 32 -30.63 -15.36 9.82
N SER A 33 -29.35 -15.78 9.80
CA SER A 33 -28.99 -17.15 9.45
C SER A 33 -28.94 -18.06 10.68
N ASN A 34 -29.39 -19.30 10.50
CA ASN A 34 -29.24 -20.33 11.51
C ASN A 34 -27.74 -20.56 11.81
N PRO A 35 -27.28 -20.49 13.07
CA PRO A 35 -25.88 -20.71 13.44
C PRO A 35 -25.26 -21.99 12.86
N ASP A 36 -26.01 -23.09 12.85
CA ASP A 36 -25.56 -24.41 12.40
C ASP A 36 -25.39 -24.52 10.88
N LYS A 37 -25.89 -23.52 10.14
CA LYS A 37 -25.83 -23.48 8.67
C LYS A 37 -24.96 -22.38 8.12
N ARG A 38 -24.18 -21.70 8.95
CA ARG A 38 -23.29 -20.62 8.51
C ARG A 38 -22.05 -21.20 7.88
N ASP A 39 -21.81 -20.78 6.64
CA ASP A 39 -20.57 -21.05 5.90
C ASP A 39 -19.94 -19.73 5.48
N LEU A 40 -18.67 -19.52 5.88
CA LEU A 40 -17.96 -18.28 5.61
C LEU A 40 -17.70 -18.07 4.11
N ASN A 41 -17.39 -19.15 3.39
CA ASN A 41 -17.09 -19.05 1.95
C ASN A 41 -18.34 -18.73 1.16
N GLU A 42 -19.46 -19.39 1.47
CA GLU A 42 -20.75 -19.11 0.85
C GLU A 42 -21.22 -17.69 1.18
N PHE A 43 -21.10 -17.26 2.42
CA PHE A 43 -21.38 -15.88 2.81
C PHE A 43 -20.50 -14.89 2.03
N LYS A 44 -19.21 -15.13 1.92
CA LYS A 44 -18.26 -14.27 1.21
C LYS A 44 -18.66 -14.10 -0.26
N GLN A 45 -19.06 -15.15 -0.94
CA GLN A 45 -19.52 -15.08 -2.34
C GLN A 45 -20.79 -14.21 -2.48
N ARG A 46 -21.74 -14.35 -1.58
CA ARG A 46 -22.96 -13.51 -1.55
C ARG A 46 -22.64 -12.05 -1.23
N ALA A 47 -21.74 -11.83 -0.28
CA ALA A 47 -21.32 -10.49 0.11
C ALA A 47 -20.57 -9.76 -1.02
N ILE A 48 -19.67 -10.43 -1.75
CA ILE A 48 -18.99 -9.89 -2.94
C ILE A 48 -20.02 -9.44 -3.99
N LYS A 49 -21.00 -10.30 -4.31
CA LYS A 49 -22.06 -9.97 -5.27
C LYS A 49 -22.87 -8.75 -4.82
N ALA A 50 -23.21 -8.67 -3.53
CA ALA A 50 -23.93 -7.52 -2.97
C ALA A 50 -23.12 -6.23 -3.02
N VAL A 51 -21.83 -6.28 -2.66
CA VAL A 51 -20.91 -5.15 -2.73
C VAL A 51 -20.76 -4.63 -4.16
N ASN A 52 -20.55 -5.53 -5.13
CA ASN A 52 -20.45 -5.16 -6.53
C ASN A 52 -21.75 -4.49 -7.03
N GLY A 53 -22.91 -4.95 -6.58
CA GLY A 53 -24.19 -4.31 -6.86
C GLY A 53 -24.34 -2.92 -6.23
N LEU A 54 -23.82 -2.69 -5.01
CA LEU A 54 -23.78 -1.38 -4.37
C LEU A 54 -22.85 -0.42 -5.13
N ARG A 55 -21.64 -0.87 -5.46
CA ARG A 55 -20.66 -0.07 -6.22
C ARG A 55 -21.19 0.33 -7.60
N ALA A 56 -21.89 -0.58 -8.27
CA ALA A 56 -22.55 -0.28 -9.55
C ALA A 56 -23.64 0.80 -9.45
N LYS A 57 -24.21 1.02 -8.26
CA LYS A 57 -25.16 2.08 -7.96
C LYS A 57 -24.52 3.39 -7.48
N GLY A 58 -23.19 3.44 -7.41
CA GLY A 58 -22.43 4.62 -6.99
C GLY A 58 -22.09 4.69 -5.50
N TYR A 59 -22.43 3.69 -4.69
CA TYR A 59 -22.02 3.64 -3.29
C TYR A 59 -20.54 3.34 -3.15
N ASN A 60 -19.86 3.98 -2.22
CA ASN A 60 -18.44 3.78 -1.91
C ASN A 60 -18.23 2.55 -1.00
N ALA A 61 -18.80 1.41 -1.37
CA ALA A 61 -18.61 0.19 -0.59
C ALA A 61 -17.18 -0.34 -0.71
N PHE A 62 -16.62 -0.84 0.42
CA PHE A 62 -15.30 -1.47 0.44
C PHE A 62 -15.24 -2.62 -0.57
N ASP A 63 -14.15 -2.69 -1.33
CA ASP A 63 -13.93 -3.71 -2.36
C ASP A 63 -13.58 -5.06 -1.71
N LEU A 64 -14.63 -5.84 -1.39
CA LEU A 64 -14.47 -7.13 -0.72
C LEU A 64 -13.80 -8.19 -1.61
N GLU A 65 -13.90 -8.07 -2.92
CA GLU A 65 -13.21 -8.95 -3.86
C GLU A 65 -11.68 -8.72 -3.79
N ASN A 66 -11.30 -7.52 -3.39
CA ASN A 66 -9.93 -7.07 -3.19
C ASN A 66 -9.62 -6.82 -1.70
N GLU A 67 -10.17 -7.59 -0.79
CA GLU A 67 -10.13 -7.32 0.67
C GLU A 67 -8.72 -7.17 1.25
N PHE A 68 -7.73 -7.80 0.64
CA PHE A 68 -6.33 -7.69 1.02
C PHE A 68 -5.62 -6.49 0.37
N GLY A 69 -6.41 -5.58 -0.22
CA GLY A 69 -5.91 -4.30 -0.69
C GLY A 69 -4.89 -4.40 -1.82
N GLN A 70 -5.06 -5.37 -2.69
CA GLN A 70 -4.23 -5.44 -3.89
C GLN A 70 -4.73 -4.42 -4.91
N ARG A 71 -4.12 -3.26 -4.92
CA ARG A 71 -4.28 -2.32 -6.04
C ARG A 71 -3.77 -2.98 -7.33
N LYS A 72 -4.20 -2.45 -8.47
CA LYS A 72 -3.89 -3.03 -9.78
C LYS A 72 -2.39 -3.24 -9.98
N GLU A 73 -1.60 -2.26 -9.56
CA GLU A 73 -0.14 -2.24 -9.65
C GLU A 73 0.55 -3.25 -8.73
N ALA A 74 -0.16 -3.73 -7.70
CA ALA A 74 0.32 -4.78 -6.82
C ALA A 74 0.02 -6.20 -7.33
N LYS A 75 -0.71 -6.34 -8.45
CA LYS A 75 -1.09 -7.64 -9.03
C LYS A 75 -0.17 -8.13 -10.13
N SER A 76 0.47 -7.22 -10.82
CA SER A 76 1.33 -7.55 -11.97
C SER A 76 2.59 -6.71 -11.95
N PRO A 77 3.75 -7.28 -12.25
CA PRO A 77 4.98 -6.53 -12.35
C PRO A 77 4.89 -5.42 -13.41
N ILE A 78 5.53 -4.30 -13.12
CA ILE A 78 5.69 -3.17 -14.03
C ILE A 78 7.07 -3.26 -14.64
N GLU A 79 7.17 -3.14 -15.96
CA GLU A 79 8.45 -3.08 -16.65
C GLU A 79 9.06 -1.67 -16.51
N HIS A 80 10.32 -1.62 -16.09
CA HIS A 80 11.08 -0.38 -15.93
C HIS A 80 12.60 -0.61 -16.00
N LEU A 81 13.38 0.44 -16.21
CA LEU A 81 14.84 0.34 -16.41
C LEU A 81 15.59 -0.25 -15.23
N ALA A 82 15.09 -0.07 -14.03
CA ALA A 82 15.69 -0.59 -12.79
C ALA A 82 15.20 -1.99 -12.41
N LYS A 83 14.43 -2.68 -13.26
CA LYS A 83 13.85 -3.98 -12.90
C LYS A 83 14.93 -5.00 -12.55
N ASP A 84 14.75 -5.67 -11.42
CA ASP A 84 15.64 -6.69 -10.86
C ASP A 84 17.09 -6.22 -10.61
N LYS A 85 17.31 -4.90 -10.58
CA LYS A 85 18.62 -4.33 -10.20
C LYS A 85 18.77 -4.34 -8.69
N SER A 86 20.00 -4.64 -8.24
CA SER A 86 20.33 -4.60 -6.82
C SER A 86 20.25 -3.18 -6.27
N VAL A 87 19.73 -3.06 -5.06
CA VAL A 87 19.68 -1.81 -4.30
C VAL A 87 20.78 -1.82 -3.27
N THR A 88 21.66 -0.83 -3.30
CA THR A 88 22.67 -0.61 -2.27
C THR A 88 22.15 0.43 -1.30
N TYR A 89 22.13 0.09 -0.02
CA TYR A 89 21.77 0.99 1.06
C TYR A 89 23.04 1.63 1.59
N ALA A 90 23.15 2.97 1.46
CA ALA A 90 24.27 3.72 2.00
C ALA A 90 24.05 3.92 3.49
N ALA A 91 25.02 3.53 4.26
CA ALA A 91 25.14 3.69 5.72
C ALA A 91 23.99 3.19 6.60
N SER A 92 24.34 2.54 7.63
CA SER A 92 23.74 2.34 8.95
C SER A 92 22.47 1.50 9.11
N ALA A 93 21.50 1.50 8.26
CA ALA A 93 20.39 0.58 8.44
C ALA A 93 19.72 0.30 7.10
N PRO A 94 19.89 -0.88 6.58
CA PRO A 94 18.98 -1.38 5.59
C PRO A 94 17.56 -1.35 6.18
N PHE A 95 16.59 -1.80 5.44
CA PHE A 95 15.24 -2.04 5.92
C PHE A 95 15.22 -2.88 7.22
N ASN A 96 14.17 -2.76 7.98
CA ASN A 96 13.92 -3.63 9.11
C ASN A 96 13.68 -5.07 8.63
N GLU A 97 14.36 -6.07 9.20
CA GLU A 97 14.26 -7.48 8.78
C GLU A 97 12.82 -8.01 8.74
N LYS A 98 11.98 -7.54 9.66
CA LYS A 98 10.55 -7.90 9.70
C LYS A 98 9.77 -7.32 8.51
N TYR A 99 10.25 -6.23 7.93
CA TYR A 99 9.61 -5.52 6.82
C TYR A 99 10.57 -5.36 5.66
N ASN A 100 11.10 -6.46 5.17
CA ASN A 100 12.12 -6.47 4.12
C ASN A 100 11.58 -6.63 2.70
N ALA A 101 10.27 -6.87 2.56
CA ALA A 101 9.58 -7.04 1.27
C ALA A 101 10.21 -8.08 0.33
N GLY A 102 10.93 -9.05 0.86
CA GLY A 102 11.59 -10.08 0.04
C GLY A 102 13.08 -9.85 -0.22
N GLY A 103 13.65 -8.74 0.29
CA GLY A 103 15.09 -8.54 0.27
C GLY A 103 15.61 -7.39 -0.59
N GLU A 104 16.84 -7.54 -1.08
CA GLU A 104 17.61 -6.44 -1.70
C GLU A 104 17.04 -5.92 -3.03
N THR A 105 16.30 -6.75 -3.76
CA THR A 105 15.66 -6.34 -5.03
C THR A 105 14.21 -5.90 -4.88
N ALA A 106 13.68 -5.88 -3.66
CA ALA A 106 12.26 -5.58 -3.43
C ALA A 106 11.81 -4.20 -3.93
N LEU A 107 12.70 -3.21 -3.94
CA LEU A 107 12.40 -1.89 -4.48
C LEU A 107 12.47 -1.83 -6.02
N THR A 108 12.93 -2.89 -6.67
CA THR A 108 13.17 -2.94 -8.12
C THR A 108 12.53 -4.13 -8.81
N ASP A 109 11.81 -5.00 -8.10
CA ASP A 109 11.16 -6.19 -8.66
C ASP A 109 9.96 -5.88 -9.59
N GLY A 110 9.56 -4.62 -9.65
CA GLY A 110 8.43 -4.15 -10.45
C GLY A 110 7.07 -4.36 -9.79
N ILE A 111 7.01 -4.94 -8.59
CA ILE A 111 5.77 -5.18 -7.87
C ILE A 111 5.58 -4.11 -6.80
N ARG A 112 4.52 -3.33 -6.91
CA ARG A 112 4.19 -2.31 -5.92
C ARG A 112 3.45 -2.91 -4.72
N GLY A 113 3.63 -2.34 -3.55
CA GLY A 113 2.89 -2.72 -2.36
C GLY A 113 1.39 -2.43 -2.48
N GLY A 114 0.57 -3.18 -1.74
CA GLY A 114 -0.86 -2.98 -1.62
C GLY A 114 -1.22 -1.85 -0.65
N TRP A 115 -2.46 -1.89 -0.13
CA TRP A 115 -2.97 -0.88 0.79
C TRP A 115 -2.59 -1.12 2.26
N THR A 116 -1.84 -2.17 2.55
CA THR A 116 -1.42 -2.52 3.90
C THR A 116 0.06 -2.86 3.94
N TYR A 117 0.74 -2.44 5.00
CA TYR A 117 2.16 -2.73 5.21
C TYR A 117 2.46 -4.21 5.53
N ILE A 118 1.42 -4.99 5.85
CA ILE A 118 1.56 -6.42 6.19
C ILE A 118 1.45 -7.35 4.99
N ASP A 119 1.32 -6.82 3.77
CA ASP A 119 1.25 -7.63 2.56
C ASP A 119 2.59 -8.25 2.12
N GLY A 120 3.66 -7.90 2.83
CA GLY A 120 5.02 -8.40 2.57
C GLY A 120 5.71 -7.75 1.37
N ARG A 121 5.20 -6.61 0.88
CA ARG A 121 5.72 -5.90 -0.31
C ARG A 121 6.26 -4.50 -0.02
N TRP A 122 6.26 -4.11 1.24
CA TRP A 122 6.75 -2.82 1.70
C TRP A 122 8.04 -3.00 2.48
N GLN A 123 9.06 -2.23 2.15
CA GLN A 123 10.24 -2.10 3.00
C GLN A 123 10.00 -1.03 4.06
N GLY A 124 10.27 -1.38 5.30
CA GLY A 124 10.14 -0.48 6.45
C GLY A 124 11.49 -0.06 6.99
N PHE A 125 11.65 1.24 7.24
CA PHE A 125 12.83 1.85 7.82
C PHE A 125 12.47 2.48 9.15
N ILE A 126 13.33 2.33 10.16
CA ILE A 126 13.06 2.82 11.52
C ILE A 126 14.01 3.95 11.86
N ARG A 127 13.46 5.10 12.23
CA ARG A 127 14.07 6.29 12.82
C ARG A 127 14.78 7.24 11.88
N ASP A 128 15.68 6.76 11.04
CA ASP A 128 16.53 7.62 10.23
C ASP A 128 16.07 7.69 8.78
N GLY A 129 16.51 8.69 8.05
CA GLY A 129 16.35 8.74 6.61
C GLY A 129 17.01 7.54 5.97
N VAL A 130 16.55 7.18 4.79
CA VAL A 130 17.15 6.12 3.99
C VAL A 130 17.85 6.74 2.78
N ASP A 131 19.04 6.26 2.50
CA ASP A 131 19.80 6.60 1.31
C ASP A 131 20.08 5.32 0.53
N ILE A 132 19.65 5.28 -0.74
CA ILE A 132 19.73 4.12 -1.60
C ILE A 132 20.37 4.46 -2.94
N VAL A 133 21.13 3.53 -3.48
CA VAL A 133 21.68 3.61 -4.82
C VAL A 133 21.17 2.43 -5.64
N ILE A 134 20.66 2.70 -6.83
CA ILE A 134 20.25 1.73 -7.82
C ILE A 134 21.19 1.87 -9.01
N ASP A 135 22.03 0.86 -9.25
CA ASP A 135 22.92 0.83 -10.39
C ASP A 135 22.21 0.20 -11.59
N LEU A 136 21.99 0.98 -12.63
CA LEU A 136 21.36 0.49 -13.86
C LEU A 136 22.29 -0.38 -14.72
N GLY A 137 23.60 -0.42 -14.38
CA GLY A 137 24.62 -1.21 -15.06
C GLY A 137 25.24 -0.54 -16.29
N GLU A 138 24.55 0.45 -16.86
CA GLU A 138 25.02 1.26 -17.98
C GLU A 138 24.30 2.61 -17.98
N GLU A 139 24.85 3.58 -18.67
CA GLU A 139 24.21 4.88 -18.83
C GLU A 139 22.90 4.77 -19.62
N LYS A 140 21.82 5.30 -19.04
CA LYS A 140 20.46 5.23 -19.58
C LYS A 140 19.83 6.61 -19.63
N GLU A 141 19.07 6.86 -20.66
CA GLU A 141 18.16 8.01 -20.70
C GLU A 141 16.94 7.71 -19.80
N ILE A 142 16.70 8.56 -18.80
CA ILE A 142 15.60 8.42 -17.85
C ILE A 142 14.62 9.55 -18.07
N SER A 143 13.37 9.22 -18.40
CA SER A 143 12.30 10.20 -18.61
C SER A 143 11.46 10.44 -17.34
N SER A 144 11.39 9.46 -16.44
CA SER A 144 10.63 9.56 -15.19
C SER A 144 11.16 8.62 -14.12
N ILE A 145 10.99 9.02 -12.86
CA ILE A 145 11.28 8.20 -11.68
C ILE A 145 10.03 8.22 -10.82
N SER A 146 9.61 7.06 -10.34
CA SER A 146 8.46 6.95 -9.44
C SER A 146 8.76 6.00 -8.29
N ALA A 147 8.32 6.38 -7.09
CA ALA A 147 8.37 5.55 -5.91
C ALA A 147 7.05 5.68 -5.14
N ASP A 148 6.65 4.61 -4.48
CA ASP A 148 5.48 4.62 -3.61
C ASP A 148 5.91 4.69 -2.16
N PHE A 149 5.17 5.47 -1.40
CA PHE A 149 5.30 5.56 0.05
C PHE A 149 3.95 5.28 0.70
N MET A 150 3.98 4.75 1.91
CA MET A 150 2.77 4.44 2.66
C MET A 150 2.67 5.32 3.90
N GLN A 151 1.46 5.77 4.21
CA GLN A 151 1.13 6.34 5.50
C GLN A 151 -0.04 5.59 6.13
N MET A 152 0.16 5.15 7.37
CA MET A 152 -0.86 4.60 8.23
C MET A 152 -0.59 5.07 9.66
N CYS A 153 -1.39 6.00 10.16
CA CYS A 153 -1.11 6.69 11.43
C CYS A 153 -1.13 5.75 12.65
N ILE A 154 -2.09 4.81 12.71
CA ILE A 154 -2.24 3.92 13.87
C ILE A 154 -1.00 3.03 14.09
N PRO A 155 -0.41 2.36 13.08
CA PRO A 155 0.82 1.59 13.27
C PRO A 155 2.09 2.43 13.20
N ASP A 156 1.99 3.76 13.23
CA ASP A 156 3.12 4.71 13.21
C ASP A 156 3.98 4.62 11.93
N VAL A 157 3.33 4.42 10.79
CA VAL A 157 3.95 4.43 9.47
C VAL A 157 3.74 5.79 8.81
N TRP A 158 4.81 6.46 8.43
CA TRP A 158 4.78 7.84 7.92
C TRP A 158 5.46 7.99 6.57
N PHE A 159 4.95 8.91 5.77
CA PHE A 159 5.65 9.39 4.59
C PHE A 159 6.97 10.05 4.97
N PRO A 160 8.00 10.01 4.12
CA PRO A 160 9.17 10.84 4.28
C PRO A 160 8.79 12.31 4.16
N ALA A 161 9.39 13.17 4.99
CA ALA A 161 9.18 14.62 4.90
C ALA A 161 9.82 15.22 3.63
N GLU A 162 10.88 14.59 3.16
CA GLU A 162 11.59 15.00 1.95
C GLU A 162 12.08 13.77 1.17
N VAL A 163 12.05 13.85 -0.14
CA VAL A 163 12.66 12.88 -1.05
C VAL A 163 13.56 13.64 -2.01
N THR A 164 14.85 13.37 -1.95
CA THR A 164 15.84 13.91 -2.90
C THR A 164 16.25 12.82 -3.89
N ILE A 165 16.28 13.16 -5.15
CA ILE A 165 16.71 12.27 -6.23
C ILE A 165 17.95 12.85 -6.87
N SER A 166 19.01 12.04 -6.94
CA SER A 166 20.27 12.41 -7.59
C SER A 166 20.65 11.38 -8.63
N ALA A 167 21.36 11.77 -9.65
CA ALA A 167 21.88 10.89 -10.69
C ALA A 167 23.39 11.04 -10.84
N SER A 168 24.04 9.95 -11.27
CA SER A 168 25.47 9.90 -11.55
C SER A 168 25.72 8.98 -12.73
N ALA A 169 26.68 9.33 -13.58
CA ALA A 169 27.16 8.47 -14.67
C ALA A 169 28.37 7.61 -14.23
N ASP A 170 28.99 7.90 -13.10
CA ASP A 170 30.24 7.26 -12.64
C ASP A 170 30.16 6.63 -11.25
N ASN A 171 28.97 6.65 -10.65
CA ASN A 171 28.68 6.20 -9.27
C ASN A 171 29.54 6.87 -8.19
N LYS A 172 30.03 8.09 -8.47
CA LYS A 172 30.87 8.88 -7.54
C LYS A 172 30.39 10.31 -7.44
N ASN A 173 30.14 10.94 -8.58
CA ASN A 173 29.75 12.32 -8.67
C ASN A 173 28.25 12.39 -8.91
N TYR A 174 27.48 12.64 -7.85
CA TYR A 174 26.03 12.73 -7.92
C TYR A 174 25.57 14.18 -8.05
N SER A 175 24.63 14.42 -8.92
CA SER A 175 23.94 15.71 -9.07
C SER A 175 22.47 15.55 -8.74
N GLU A 176 21.96 16.41 -7.87
CA GLU A 176 20.54 16.45 -7.56
C GLU A 176 19.73 16.82 -8.82
N ILE A 177 18.72 16.00 -9.15
CA ILE A 177 17.86 16.21 -10.31
C ILE A 177 16.41 16.52 -9.91
N ALA A 178 16.01 16.13 -8.70
CA ALA A 178 14.70 16.47 -8.15
C ALA A 178 14.72 16.45 -6.62
N ARG A 179 13.88 17.31 -6.03
CA ARG A 179 13.59 17.36 -4.60
C ARG A 179 12.10 17.53 -4.40
N ILE A 180 11.52 16.74 -3.56
CA ILE A 180 10.10 16.77 -3.22
C ILE A 180 9.99 16.90 -1.70
N GLU A 181 9.43 18.00 -1.26
CA GLU A 181 9.08 18.22 0.14
C GLU A 181 7.62 17.84 0.37
N HIS A 182 7.33 17.22 1.49
CA HIS A 182 6.01 16.78 1.84
C HIS A 182 5.64 17.18 3.27
N THR A 183 4.49 17.80 3.44
CA THR A 183 3.94 18.06 4.76
C THR A 183 3.28 16.77 5.28
N VAL A 184 3.90 16.18 6.30
CA VAL A 184 3.36 14.99 6.95
C VAL A 184 2.29 15.43 7.95
N VAL A 185 1.03 15.11 7.68
CA VAL A 185 -0.08 15.34 8.60
C VAL A 185 -0.14 14.17 9.58
N ARG A 186 -0.08 14.47 10.87
CA ARG A 186 -0.04 13.49 11.96
C ARG A 186 -1.32 13.42 12.79
N ASP A 187 -2.35 14.17 12.39
CA ASP A 187 -3.64 14.29 13.11
C ASP A 187 -4.69 13.32 12.58
#